data_b36aa8e00dbd69313d8e691070de4945
#
_entry.id   b36aa8e00dbd69313d8e691070de4945
#
_cell.length_a   1.000
_cell.length_b   1.000
_cell.length_c   1.000
_cell.angle_alpha   90.00
_cell.angle_beta   90.00
_cell.angle_gamma   90.00
#
_symmetry.space_group_name_H-M   'P 1'
#
loop_
_entity.id
_entity.type
_entity.pdbx_description
1 polymer ?
#
loop_
_entity_poly.entity_id
_entity_poly.type
_entity_poly.pdbx_seq_one_letter_code
_entity_poly.pdbx_strand_id
1 'polypeptide(L)'
;SGKDGKREFCGPDGFPPAVPKLFENKGTLNQGIPTFQDTTVASGLASHPGPGLGVACYDFDGDGWVDIFFADDAKPNRLFMNQQNGKFEEQALKRGIALDAMGQTKANMGVGVVDINSDGLIDIFVTHLVTERHTLWQQGPQGMFSDRTAPLGLNQSSWRGTGFGAVMADFDNNGFSD
;
A
#
# COMPACT_ATOMS: atom_id res chain seq x y z
N SER A 1 2.28 25.45 -14.35
CA SER A 1 3.64 26.03 -14.39
C SER A 1 4.06 26.30 -12.96
N GLY A 2 5.22 25.73 -12.57
CA GLY A 2 5.80 25.96 -11.26
C GLY A 2 6.07 27.45 -11.02
N LYS A 3 6.29 27.80 -9.74
CA LYS A 3 6.50 29.19 -9.30
C LYS A 3 7.64 29.93 -10.05
N ASP A 4 8.52 29.18 -10.77
CA ASP A 4 9.70 29.71 -11.48
C ASP A 4 9.53 29.69 -12.99
N GLY A 5 8.34 29.55 -13.54
CA GLY A 5 8.08 29.50 -14.98
C GLY A 5 8.64 28.25 -15.70
N LYS A 6 9.23 27.30 -14.98
CA LYS A 6 9.68 26.02 -15.55
C LYS A 6 8.49 25.08 -15.71
N ARG A 7 8.53 24.27 -16.77
CA ARG A 7 7.58 23.17 -16.93
C ARG A 7 7.89 22.11 -15.88
N GLU A 8 6.99 21.94 -14.93
CA GLU A 8 7.01 20.84 -13.97
C GLU A 8 5.98 19.79 -14.36
N PHE A 9 6.23 18.55 -13.98
CA PHE A 9 5.23 17.49 -14.09
C PHE A 9 4.06 17.80 -13.15
N CYS A 10 2.83 17.56 -13.61
CA CYS A 10 1.66 17.70 -12.76
C CYS A 10 1.70 16.63 -11.67
N GLY A 11 1.54 17.05 -10.42
CA GLY A 11 1.28 16.14 -9.31
C GLY A 11 -0.13 15.53 -9.38
N PRO A 12 -0.47 14.58 -8.48
CA PRO A 12 -1.74 13.86 -8.51
C PRO A 12 -2.97 14.78 -8.41
N ASP A 13 -2.83 15.95 -7.79
CA ASP A 13 -3.92 16.94 -7.69
C ASP A 13 -4.31 17.57 -9.04
N GLY A 14 -3.49 17.39 -10.08
CA GLY A 14 -3.80 17.82 -11.45
C GLY A 14 -4.77 16.90 -12.19
N PHE A 15 -5.12 15.75 -11.61
CA PHE A 15 -5.97 14.74 -12.23
C PHE A 15 -7.10 14.32 -11.28
N PRO A 16 -8.28 13.96 -11.81
CA PRO A 16 -9.32 13.38 -10.96
C PRO A 16 -8.83 12.02 -10.42
N PRO A 17 -9.11 11.71 -9.13
CA PRO A 17 -8.74 10.42 -8.57
C PRO A 17 -9.45 9.28 -9.29
N ALA A 18 -8.72 8.20 -9.58
CA ALA A 18 -9.27 7.04 -10.26
C ALA A 18 -9.92 6.06 -9.28
N VAL A 19 -10.96 5.39 -9.74
CA VAL A 19 -11.57 4.25 -9.01
C VAL A 19 -10.69 3.02 -9.27
N PRO A 20 -10.16 2.36 -8.23
CA PRO A 20 -9.44 1.10 -8.41
C PRO A 20 -10.39 0.03 -8.94
N LYS A 21 -9.88 -0.89 -9.75
CA LYS A 21 -10.67 -1.97 -10.32
C LYS A 21 -10.42 -3.28 -9.60
N LEU A 22 -11.49 -3.97 -9.24
CA LEU A 22 -11.46 -5.31 -8.68
C LEU A 22 -12.15 -6.30 -9.64
N PHE A 23 -11.41 -7.34 -10.01
CA PHE A 23 -11.92 -8.39 -10.89
C PHE A 23 -11.94 -9.73 -10.14
N GLU A 24 -13.10 -10.34 -10.06
CA GLU A 24 -13.25 -11.69 -9.53
C GLU A 24 -12.93 -12.72 -10.63
N ASN A 25 -12.07 -13.68 -10.32
CA ASN A 25 -11.82 -14.81 -11.21
C ASN A 25 -13.00 -15.80 -11.14
N LYS A 26 -13.65 -16.01 -12.26
CA LYS A 26 -14.78 -16.95 -12.43
C LYS A 26 -14.38 -18.34 -12.92
N GLY A 27 -13.09 -18.63 -12.87
CA GLY A 27 -12.56 -19.87 -13.42
C GLY A 27 -12.39 -19.83 -14.94
N THR A 28 -12.36 -21.00 -15.55
CA THR A 28 -12.13 -21.15 -16.99
C THR A 28 -13.41 -21.52 -17.73
N LEU A 29 -13.64 -20.87 -18.87
CA LEU A 29 -14.61 -21.32 -19.86
C LEU A 29 -14.08 -22.52 -20.67
N ASN A 30 -14.92 -23.05 -21.59
CA ASN A 30 -14.52 -24.03 -22.57
C ASN A 30 -13.19 -23.62 -23.23
N GLN A 31 -12.22 -24.54 -23.30
CA GLN A 31 -10.84 -24.37 -23.81
C GLN A 31 -9.83 -23.77 -22.80
N GLY A 32 -10.14 -23.70 -21.51
CA GLY A 32 -9.16 -23.30 -20.49
C GLY A 32 -8.85 -21.80 -20.43
N ILE A 33 -9.70 -20.95 -21.02
CA ILE A 33 -9.52 -19.48 -20.97
C ILE A 33 -10.06 -18.94 -19.63
N PRO A 34 -9.23 -18.27 -18.80
CA PRO A 34 -9.70 -17.67 -17.56
C PRO A 34 -10.67 -16.53 -17.85
N THR A 35 -11.70 -16.40 -17.02
CA THR A 35 -12.69 -15.33 -17.10
C THR A 35 -12.75 -14.53 -15.83
N PHE A 36 -12.96 -13.23 -15.97
CA PHE A 36 -13.02 -12.28 -14.87
C PHE A 36 -14.30 -11.46 -14.94
N GLN A 37 -14.85 -11.16 -13.77
CA GLN A 37 -16.01 -10.27 -13.63
C GLN A 37 -15.57 -9.02 -12.86
N ASP A 38 -15.90 -7.82 -13.38
CA ASP A 38 -15.71 -6.56 -12.64
C ASP A 38 -16.69 -6.51 -11.46
N THR A 39 -16.16 -6.58 -10.24
CA THR A 39 -16.88 -6.52 -8.98
C THR A 39 -16.64 -5.22 -8.23
N THR A 40 -16.00 -4.24 -8.84
CA THR A 40 -15.59 -2.97 -8.22
C THR A 40 -16.71 -2.26 -7.46
N VAL A 41 -17.89 -2.14 -8.06
CA VAL A 41 -19.05 -1.50 -7.43
C VAL A 41 -19.64 -2.38 -6.33
N ALA A 42 -19.81 -3.67 -6.61
CA ALA A 42 -20.40 -4.62 -5.68
C ALA A 42 -19.53 -4.81 -4.41
N SER A 43 -18.20 -4.74 -4.56
CA SER A 43 -17.25 -4.88 -3.46
C SER A 43 -17.13 -3.62 -2.57
N GLY A 44 -17.65 -2.48 -3.01
CA GLY A 44 -17.55 -1.21 -2.26
C GLY A 44 -16.32 -0.36 -2.61
N LEU A 45 -15.35 -0.86 -3.37
CA LEU A 45 -14.13 -0.12 -3.73
C LEU A 45 -14.43 1.15 -4.53
N ALA A 46 -15.50 1.15 -5.31
CA ALA A 46 -15.90 2.31 -6.14
C ALA A 46 -16.16 3.59 -5.32
N SER A 47 -16.48 3.47 -4.03
CA SER A 47 -16.77 4.62 -3.15
C SER A 47 -15.52 5.35 -2.67
N HIS A 48 -14.33 4.80 -2.94
CA HIS A 48 -13.05 5.32 -2.45
C HIS A 48 -12.05 5.50 -3.59
N PRO A 49 -12.25 6.47 -4.50
CA PRO A 49 -11.28 6.78 -5.54
C PRO A 49 -9.99 7.35 -4.94
N GLY A 50 -8.86 7.12 -5.58
CA GLY A 50 -7.56 7.61 -5.11
C GLY A 50 -6.46 7.49 -6.17
N PRO A 51 -5.33 8.18 -5.96
CA PRO A 51 -4.18 8.15 -6.86
C PRO A 51 -3.22 7.00 -6.52
N GLY A 52 -3.73 5.76 -6.47
CA GLY A 52 -2.95 4.57 -6.11
C GLY A 52 -1.83 4.29 -7.11
N LEU A 53 -0.60 4.16 -6.60
CA LEU A 53 0.58 3.76 -7.39
C LEU A 53 1.09 2.36 -6.99
N GLY A 54 0.91 1.97 -5.73
CA GLY A 54 1.27 0.65 -5.23
C GLY A 54 0.07 -0.08 -4.66
N VAL A 55 0.09 -1.42 -4.73
CA VAL A 55 -0.91 -2.29 -4.13
C VAL A 55 -0.26 -3.52 -3.51
N ALA A 56 -0.75 -3.92 -2.35
CA ALA A 56 -0.44 -5.20 -1.73
C ALA A 56 -1.73 -5.89 -1.29
N CYS A 57 -1.76 -7.21 -1.45
CA CYS A 57 -2.89 -8.04 -1.03
C CYS A 57 -2.37 -9.09 -0.05
N TYR A 58 -2.89 -9.08 1.16
CA TYR A 58 -2.53 -10.01 2.22
C TYR A 58 -3.66 -10.08 3.25
N ASP A 59 -3.69 -11.14 4.04
CA ASP A 59 -4.57 -11.24 5.21
C ASP A 59 -3.91 -10.48 6.38
N PHE A 60 -4.21 -9.18 6.51
CA PHE A 60 -3.54 -8.31 7.47
C PHE A 60 -4.06 -8.44 8.90
N ASP A 61 -5.19 -9.05 9.16
CA ASP A 61 -5.70 -9.23 10.52
C ASP A 61 -5.79 -10.69 10.98
N GLY A 62 -5.36 -11.62 10.11
CA GLY A 62 -5.28 -13.03 10.42
C GLY A 62 -6.63 -13.74 10.44
N ASP A 63 -7.64 -13.19 9.76
CA ASP A 63 -8.99 -13.76 9.72
C ASP A 63 -9.18 -14.81 8.61
N GLY A 64 -8.16 -15.04 7.78
CA GLY A 64 -8.15 -15.99 6.68
C GLY A 64 -8.66 -15.42 5.36
N TRP A 65 -8.96 -14.12 5.29
CA TRP A 65 -9.45 -13.44 4.08
C TRP A 65 -8.48 -12.34 3.65
N VAL A 66 -8.21 -12.29 2.35
CA VAL A 66 -7.25 -11.33 1.80
C VAL A 66 -7.83 -9.93 1.79
N ASP A 67 -7.08 -8.99 2.38
CA ASP A 67 -7.30 -7.56 2.38
C ASP A 67 -6.51 -6.87 1.26
N ILE A 68 -6.77 -5.57 1.04
CA ILE A 68 -6.12 -4.80 -0.03
C ILE A 68 -5.59 -3.49 0.51
N PHE A 69 -4.27 -3.30 0.47
CA PHE A 69 -3.61 -2.03 0.77
C PHE A 69 -3.26 -1.27 -0.50
N PHE A 70 -3.55 0.03 -0.55
CA PHE A 70 -3.13 0.95 -1.61
C PHE A 70 -2.20 2.03 -1.07
N ALA A 71 -1.03 2.16 -1.70
CA ALA A 71 -0.12 3.27 -1.53
C ALA A 71 -0.57 4.41 -2.46
N ASP A 72 -1.09 5.49 -1.90
CA ASP A 72 -1.68 6.61 -2.64
C ASP A 72 -0.72 7.81 -2.72
N ASP A 73 -0.51 8.35 -3.93
CA ASP A 73 0.40 9.46 -4.19
C ASP A 73 -0.12 10.77 -3.57
N ALA A 74 0.64 11.32 -2.62
CA ALA A 74 0.35 12.55 -1.89
C ALA A 74 -1.04 12.57 -1.19
N LYS A 75 -1.63 11.42 -0.95
CA LYS A 75 -2.91 11.25 -0.26
C LYS A 75 -2.76 10.22 0.87
N PRO A 76 -3.72 10.16 1.83
CA PRO A 76 -3.77 9.07 2.80
C PRO A 76 -3.83 7.72 2.09
N ASN A 77 -3.03 6.75 2.53
CA ASN A 77 -3.15 5.38 2.06
C ASN A 77 -4.54 4.82 2.38
N ARG A 78 -4.97 3.84 1.60
CA ARG A 78 -6.23 3.12 1.84
C ARG A 78 -5.94 1.66 2.18
N LEU A 79 -6.67 1.14 3.16
CA LEU A 79 -6.63 -0.27 3.54
C LEU A 79 -8.07 -0.81 3.57
N PHE A 80 -8.37 -1.68 2.64
CA PHE A 80 -9.67 -2.31 2.50
C PHE A 80 -9.67 -3.67 3.17
N MET A 81 -10.38 -3.78 4.29
CA MET A 81 -10.55 -5.02 5.03
C MET A 81 -11.68 -5.84 4.45
N ASN A 82 -11.40 -7.11 4.17
CA ASN A 82 -12.38 -8.05 3.61
C ASN A 82 -13.47 -8.37 4.64
N GLN A 83 -14.72 -8.25 4.24
CA GLN A 83 -15.87 -8.51 5.12
C GLN A 83 -16.43 -9.94 4.93
N GLN A 84 -15.67 -10.85 4.30
CA GLN A 84 -16.01 -12.27 4.09
C GLN A 84 -17.29 -12.53 3.26
N ASN A 85 -17.84 -11.48 2.65
CA ASN A 85 -19.09 -11.53 1.88
C ASN A 85 -18.94 -10.91 0.49
N GLY A 86 -17.70 -10.79 -0.01
CA GLY A 86 -17.36 -10.14 -1.27
C GLY A 86 -17.35 -8.61 -1.20
N LYS A 87 -17.47 -8.02 -0.01
CA LYS A 87 -17.36 -6.59 0.24
C LYS A 87 -16.10 -6.27 1.03
N PHE A 88 -15.66 -5.03 0.91
CA PHE A 88 -14.52 -4.48 1.64
C PHE A 88 -14.93 -3.18 2.33
N GLU A 89 -14.32 -2.94 3.49
CA GLU A 89 -14.47 -1.70 4.26
C GLU A 89 -13.13 -0.98 4.35
N GLU A 90 -13.10 0.32 4.00
CA GLU A 90 -11.89 1.14 4.11
C GLU A 90 -11.62 1.47 5.58
N GLN A 91 -10.46 1.06 6.12
CA GLN A 91 -10.10 1.19 7.53
C GLN A 91 -8.69 1.74 7.77
N ALA A 92 -8.00 2.31 6.79
CA ALA A 92 -6.60 2.71 6.93
C ALA A 92 -6.37 3.68 8.08
N LEU A 93 -7.24 4.68 8.25
CA LEU A 93 -7.11 5.64 9.34
C LEU A 93 -7.31 4.98 10.71
N LYS A 94 -8.32 4.13 10.84
CA LYS A 94 -8.61 3.37 12.07
C LYS A 94 -7.47 2.43 12.45
N ARG A 95 -6.80 1.85 11.45
CA ARG A 95 -5.71 0.89 11.62
C ARG A 95 -4.31 1.52 11.68
N GLY A 96 -4.20 2.86 11.59
CA GLY A 96 -2.95 3.59 11.79
C GLY A 96 -2.00 3.59 10.59
N ILE A 97 -2.45 3.21 9.37
CA ILE A 97 -1.60 3.11 8.18
C ILE A 97 -1.91 4.17 7.11
N ALA A 98 -2.91 5.01 7.32
CA ALA A 98 -3.29 6.05 6.37
C ALA A 98 -2.24 7.16 6.23
N LEU A 99 -1.57 7.50 7.34
CA LEU A 99 -0.66 8.63 7.47
C LEU A 99 0.63 8.20 8.20
N ASP A 100 1.71 8.97 8.03
CA ASP A 100 2.94 8.73 8.80
C ASP A 100 2.77 9.10 10.28
N ALA A 101 3.83 8.88 11.10
CA ALA A 101 3.81 9.17 12.54
C ALA A 101 3.56 10.65 12.88
N MET A 102 3.74 11.56 11.91
CA MET A 102 3.49 13.00 12.07
C MET A 102 2.09 13.40 11.58
N GLY A 103 1.26 12.43 11.15
CA GLY A 103 -0.06 12.68 10.59
C GLY A 103 -0.04 13.29 9.18
N GLN A 104 1.04 13.05 8.41
CA GLN A 104 1.23 13.61 7.08
C GLN A 104 1.05 12.56 5.99
N THR A 105 0.58 13.02 4.83
CA THR A 105 0.60 12.23 3.59
C THR A 105 1.98 12.33 2.94
N LYS A 106 2.34 11.30 2.16
CA LYS A 106 3.56 11.26 1.35
C LYS A 106 3.22 10.81 -0.07
N ALA A 107 4.15 10.99 -0.99
CA ALA A 107 4.06 10.43 -2.33
C ALA A 107 4.35 8.91 -2.26
N ASN A 108 3.35 8.15 -1.86
CA ASN A 108 3.46 6.70 -1.67
C ASN A 108 3.47 5.98 -3.02
N MET A 109 4.46 5.10 -3.25
CA MET A 109 4.71 4.48 -4.56
C MET A 109 4.84 2.96 -4.50
N GLY A 110 6.06 2.44 -4.36
CA GLY A 110 6.29 1.00 -4.27
C GLY A 110 5.94 0.45 -2.89
N VAL A 111 5.45 -0.79 -2.86
CA VAL A 111 5.04 -1.49 -1.64
C VAL A 111 5.82 -2.79 -1.53
N GLY A 112 6.53 -2.98 -0.43
CA GLY A 112 7.10 -4.25 -0.01
C GLY A 112 6.34 -4.77 1.22
N VAL A 113 6.13 -6.08 1.29
CA VAL A 113 5.48 -6.75 2.42
C VAL A 113 6.41 -7.83 2.97
N VAL A 114 6.58 -7.85 4.28
CA VAL A 114 7.48 -8.78 4.95
C VAL A 114 7.17 -8.82 6.44
N ASP A 115 7.44 -9.92 7.11
CA ASP A 115 7.56 -9.99 8.56
C ASP A 115 9.01 -9.61 8.92
N ILE A 116 9.25 -8.33 9.25
CA ILE A 116 10.62 -7.80 9.48
C ILE A 116 11.20 -8.20 10.84
N ASN A 117 10.35 -8.55 11.80
CA ASN A 117 10.74 -8.84 13.18
C ASN A 117 10.47 -10.29 13.58
N SER A 118 10.01 -11.12 12.66
CA SER A 118 9.69 -12.55 12.87
C SER A 118 8.65 -12.80 13.96
N ASP A 119 7.63 -11.91 14.06
CA ASP A 119 6.52 -12.06 15.00
C ASP A 119 5.30 -12.77 14.38
N GLY A 120 5.39 -13.13 13.10
CA GLY A 120 4.33 -13.80 12.33
C GLY A 120 3.31 -12.83 11.74
N LEU A 121 3.48 -11.51 11.90
CA LEU A 121 2.63 -10.48 11.32
C LEU A 121 3.36 -9.80 10.14
N ILE A 122 2.60 -9.41 9.13
CA ILE A 122 3.18 -8.81 7.93
C ILE A 122 3.26 -7.30 8.04
N ASP A 123 4.47 -6.79 7.97
CA ASP A 123 4.79 -5.37 7.93
C ASP A 123 4.74 -4.83 6.51
N ILE A 124 4.56 -3.52 6.37
CA ILE A 124 4.46 -2.84 5.07
C ILE A 124 5.54 -1.76 4.95
N PHE A 125 6.42 -1.92 3.96
CA PHE A 125 7.39 -0.92 3.58
C PHE A 125 6.92 -0.18 2.32
N VAL A 126 6.96 1.16 2.35
CA VAL A 126 6.54 1.98 1.21
C VAL A 126 7.65 2.94 0.81
N THR A 127 7.93 2.98 -0.48
CA THR A 127 8.89 3.91 -1.07
C THR A 127 8.23 5.24 -1.42
N HIS A 128 9.04 6.32 -1.39
CA HIS A 128 8.57 7.69 -1.61
C HIS A 128 9.50 8.47 -2.56
N LEU A 129 9.16 9.73 -2.79
CA LEU A 129 9.98 10.68 -3.55
C LEU A 129 11.34 10.94 -2.87
N VAL A 130 12.32 11.38 -3.68
CA VAL A 130 13.68 11.76 -3.25
C VAL A 130 13.72 12.75 -2.08
N THR A 131 12.70 13.59 -1.93
CA THR A 131 12.58 14.59 -0.85
C THR A 131 12.00 14.04 0.43
N GLU A 132 11.51 12.80 0.41
CA GLU A 132 10.84 12.14 1.52
C GLU A 132 11.64 10.95 2.02
N ARG A 133 11.31 10.46 3.22
CA ARG A 133 11.86 9.20 3.76
C ARG A 133 10.89 8.08 3.49
N HIS A 134 11.41 6.92 3.08
CA HIS A 134 10.64 5.69 2.99
C HIS A 134 10.05 5.35 4.34
N THR A 135 8.87 4.76 4.35
CA THR A 135 8.13 4.48 5.59
C THR A 135 7.99 2.97 5.78
N LEU A 136 8.25 2.52 7.00
CA LEU A 136 7.96 1.18 7.47
C LEU A 136 6.83 1.24 8.49
N TRP A 137 5.69 0.67 8.14
CA TRP A 137 4.61 0.40 9.09
C TRP A 137 4.74 -1.02 9.61
N GLN A 138 4.99 -1.13 10.92
CA GLN A 138 5.02 -2.40 11.62
C GLN A 138 3.61 -2.75 12.08
N GLN A 139 3.20 -3.98 11.76
CA GLN A 139 1.94 -4.50 12.18
C GLN A 139 2.00 -4.94 13.65
N GLY A 140 0.94 -4.65 14.38
CA GLY A 140 0.63 -5.21 15.68
C GLY A 140 -0.62 -6.09 15.62
N PRO A 141 -1.14 -6.52 16.76
CA PRO A 141 -2.28 -7.43 16.79
C PRO A 141 -3.49 -6.89 16.02
N GLN A 142 -4.22 -7.80 15.37
CA GLN A 142 -5.48 -7.52 14.67
C GLN A 142 -5.37 -6.51 13.52
N GLY A 143 -4.25 -6.49 12.81
CA GLY A 143 -4.05 -5.61 11.66
C GLY A 143 -3.97 -4.12 12.02
N MET A 144 -3.51 -3.80 13.24
CA MET A 144 -3.16 -2.43 13.64
C MET A 144 -1.72 -2.13 13.24
N PHE A 145 -1.46 -0.95 12.72
CA PHE A 145 -0.14 -0.55 12.24
C PHE A 145 0.39 0.67 12.98
N SER A 146 1.72 0.76 13.07
CA SER A 146 2.43 1.93 13.57
C SER A 146 3.65 2.23 12.72
N ASP A 147 3.89 3.50 12.42
CA ASP A 147 5.11 3.93 11.71
C ASP A 147 6.33 3.73 12.62
N ARG A 148 7.22 2.84 12.21
CA ARG A 148 8.46 2.48 12.91
C ARG A 148 9.71 2.98 12.21
N THR A 149 9.56 3.83 11.20
CA THR A 149 10.65 4.35 10.37
C THR A 149 11.76 4.98 11.22
N ALA A 150 11.43 5.91 12.10
CA ALA A 150 12.40 6.58 12.96
C ALA A 150 12.94 5.67 14.09
N PRO A 151 12.10 4.93 14.83
CA PRO A 151 12.57 4.00 15.85
C PRO A 151 13.54 2.93 15.35
N LEU A 152 13.39 2.48 14.10
CA LEU A 152 14.26 1.48 13.47
C LEU A 152 15.44 2.10 12.69
N GLY A 153 15.62 3.42 12.78
CA GLY A 153 16.77 4.10 12.19
C GLY A 153 16.69 4.33 10.67
N LEU A 154 15.61 3.97 10.01
CA LEU A 154 15.45 4.11 8.55
C LEU A 154 15.46 5.58 8.09
N ASN A 155 15.13 6.51 8.96
CA ASN A 155 15.22 7.95 8.70
C ASN A 155 16.67 8.47 8.63
N GLN A 156 17.65 7.69 9.07
CA GLN A 156 19.09 8.03 9.06
C GLN A 156 19.79 7.61 7.76
N SER A 157 19.12 6.85 6.90
CA SER A 157 19.68 6.45 5.60
C SER A 157 20.16 7.66 4.81
N SER A 158 21.38 7.57 4.27
CA SER A 158 21.94 8.57 3.35
C SER A 158 21.41 8.44 1.93
N TRP A 159 20.75 7.32 1.62
CA TRP A 159 20.19 7.11 0.30
C TRP A 159 19.14 8.18 -0.04
N ARG A 160 19.24 8.68 -1.24
CA ARG A 160 18.30 9.67 -1.80
C ARG A 160 17.94 9.24 -3.21
N GLY A 161 16.72 8.86 -3.40
CA GLY A 161 16.19 8.45 -4.69
C GLY A 161 14.68 8.33 -4.61
N THR A 162 14.02 8.39 -5.75
CA THR A 162 12.60 8.07 -5.87
C THR A 162 12.48 6.57 -6.11
N GLY A 163 11.77 5.87 -5.24
CA GLY A 163 11.53 4.43 -5.37
C GLY A 163 10.14 4.14 -5.90
N PHE A 164 10.04 3.33 -6.97
CA PHE A 164 8.76 2.86 -7.52
C PHE A 164 8.52 1.38 -7.29
N GLY A 165 9.55 0.63 -6.94
CA GLY A 165 9.44 -0.78 -6.62
C GLY A 165 10.11 -1.05 -5.29
N ALA A 166 9.61 -2.03 -4.54
CA ALA A 166 10.22 -2.54 -3.33
C ALA A 166 10.08 -4.06 -3.29
N VAL A 167 11.17 -4.71 -2.94
CA VAL A 167 11.20 -6.14 -2.66
C VAL A 167 11.91 -6.31 -1.33
N MET A 168 11.33 -7.09 -0.47
CA MET A 168 11.87 -7.43 0.84
C MET A 168 12.11 -8.95 0.85
N ALA A 169 13.33 -9.37 1.12
CA ALA A 169 13.70 -10.79 1.20
C ALA A 169 15.04 -10.93 1.93
N ASP A 170 15.33 -12.13 2.40
CA ASP A 170 16.67 -12.48 2.91
C ASP A 170 17.61 -12.70 1.71
N PHE A 171 18.33 -11.64 1.29
CA PHE A 171 19.18 -11.69 0.10
C PHE A 171 20.55 -12.32 0.39
N ASP A 172 21.02 -12.35 1.62
CA ASP A 172 22.30 -12.92 2.00
C ASP A 172 22.20 -14.28 2.71
N ASN A 173 20.96 -14.79 2.89
CA ASN A 173 20.64 -16.05 3.56
C ASN A 173 21.13 -16.10 5.03
N ASN A 174 21.04 -14.98 5.73
CA ASN A 174 21.38 -14.91 7.16
C ASN A 174 20.18 -15.19 8.09
N GLY A 175 19.00 -15.41 7.52
CA GLY A 175 17.76 -15.70 8.24
C GLY A 175 16.94 -14.46 8.60
N PHE A 176 17.36 -13.26 8.21
CA PHE A 176 16.64 -12.01 8.41
C PHE A 176 16.28 -11.40 7.05
N SER A 177 15.19 -10.65 7.01
CA SER A 177 14.80 -9.93 5.80
C SER A 177 15.60 -8.65 5.65
N ASP A 178 16.08 -8.39 4.40
CA ASP A 178 16.78 -7.19 3.96
C ASP A 178 15.84 -6.19 3.28
#